data_122e9f0ced03b8adab16ae8d9b024c92
#
_entry.id   122e9f0ced03b8adab16ae8d9b024c92
#
_cell.length_a   1.000
_cell.length_b   1.000
_cell.length_c   1.000
_cell.angle_alpha   90.00
_cell.angle_beta   90.00
_cell.angle_gamma   90.00
#
_symmetry.space_group_name_H-M   'P 1'
#
loop_
_entity.id
_entity.type
_entity.pdbx_description
1 polymer ?
#
loop_
_entity_poly.entity_id
_entity_poly.type
_entity_poly.pdbx_seq_one_letter_code
_entity_poly.pdbx_strand_id
1 'polypeptide(L)'
;MIFKEVELTDKILSELIDCSEAWEQENSCHGYRKNTEEDIKGNRIFLALENEQMVGYLFGFMDKGERKNSIYEKDEPFFEVEELYVKPELRSKGIGKQLFGYMEEKLKEEKVELILLSTATKNYKAILHFYLDELGMEFWSARLFKRI
;
A
#
# COMPACT_ATOMS: atom_id res chain seq x y z
N MET A 1 -16.30 -1.83 -11.39
CA MET A 1 -15.21 -1.51 -10.45
C MET A 1 -14.92 -0.02 -10.49
N ILE A 2 -14.92 0.62 -9.34
CA ILE A 2 -14.62 2.05 -9.20
C ILE A 2 -13.41 2.22 -8.29
N PHE A 3 -12.47 3.08 -8.69
CA PHE A 3 -11.32 3.46 -7.87
C PHE A 3 -11.44 4.94 -7.52
N LYS A 4 -11.25 5.29 -6.26
CA LYS A 4 -11.32 6.70 -5.84
C LYS A 4 -10.49 6.97 -4.59
N GLU A 5 -9.99 8.20 -4.50
CA GLU A 5 -9.43 8.74 -3.26
C GLU A 5 -10.57 9.25 -2.40
N VAL A 6 -10.51 9.01 -1.10
CA VAL A 6 -11.59 9.36 -0.16
C VAL A 6 -11.05 10.02 1.09
N GLU A 7 -11.89 10.83 1.72
CA GLU A 7 -11.64 11.31 3.07
C GLU A 7 -12.03 10.24 4.08
N LEU A 8 -11.33 10.20 5.21
CA LEU A 8 -11.61 9.23 6.27
C LEU A 8 -12.93 9.60 6.97
N THR A 9 -13.85 8.66 6.98
CA THR A 9 -15.11 8.75 7.73
C THR A 9 -15.14 7.62 8.76
N ASP A 10 -16.05 7.67 9.73
CA ASP A 10 -16.20 6.61 10.73
C ASP A 10 -16.50 5.26 10.06
N LYS A 11 -17.31 5.27 9.01
CA LYS A 11 -17.63 4.07 8.25
C LYS A 11 -16.39 3.48 7.58
N ILE A 12 -15.63 4.30 6.88
CA ILE A 12 -14.41 3.86 6.18
C ILE A 12 -13.38 3.37 7.19
N LEU A 13 -13.20 4.08 8.31
CA LEU A 13 -12.29 3.67 9.37
C LEU A 13 -12.65 2.27 9.89
N SER A 14 -13.92 2.04 10.17
CA SER A 14 -14.40 0.73 10.64
C SER A 14 -14.13 -0.38 9.62
N GLU A 15 -14.40 -0.13 8.34
CA GLU A 15 -14.15 -1.09 7.27
C GLU A 15 -12.65 -1.38 7.09
N LEU A 16 -11.78 -0.37 7.19
CA LEU A 16 -10.33 -0.55 7.11
C LEU A 16 -9.81 -1.37 8.29
N ILE A 17 -10.28 -1.12 9.50
CA ILE A 17 -9.90 -1.87 10.69
C ILE A 17 -10.35 -3.33 10.56
N ASP A 18 -11.57 -3.58 10.09
CA ASP A 18 -12.07 -4.95 9.89
C ASP A 18 -11.22 -5.71 8.87
N CYS A 19 -10.84 -5.08 7.78
CA CYS A 19 -9.94 -5.68 6.79
C CYS A 19 -8.56 -5.96 7.37
N SER A 20 -8.04 -5.04 8.19
CA SER A 20 -6.75 -5.19 8.86
C SER A 20 -6.77 -6.36 9.85
N GLU A 21 -7.87 -6.53 10.59
CA GLU A 21 -8.03 -7.67 11.48
C GLU A 21 -8.02 -9.00 10.72
N ALA A 22 -8.75 -9.06 9.60
CA ALA A 22 -8.75 -10.23 8.73
C ALA A 22 -7.33 -10.51 8.17
N TRP A 23 -6.59 -9.46 7.80
CA TRP A 23 -5.23 -9.60 7.32
C TRP A 23 -4.29 -10.14 8.41
N GLU A 24 -4.40 -9.64 9.62
CA GLU A 24 -3.63 -10.17 10.77
C GLU A 24 -3.88 -11.67 10.95
N GLN A 25 -5.14 -12.09 10.85
CA GLN A 25 -5.52 -13.50 10.98
C GLN A 25 -4.98 -14.39 9.87
N GLU A 26 -4.71 -13.85 8.68
CA GLU A 26 -4.09 -14.60 7.59
C GLU A 26 -2.66 -15.02 7.92
N ASN A 27 -1.99 -14.31 8.83
CA ASN A 27 -0.61 -14.57 9.23
C ASN A 27 0.35 -14.64 8.02
N SER A 28 0.12 -13.80 7.04
CA SER A 28 0.88 -13.77 5.77
C SER A 28 2.07 -12.82 5.78
N CYS A 29 2.22 -12.00 6.81
CA CYS A 29 3.31 -11.05 6.95
C CYS A 29 4.02 -11.21 8.30
N HIS A 30 5.33 -10.96 8.32
CA HIS A 30 6.07 -10.92 9.58
C HIS A 30 5.74 -9.65 10.35
N GLY A 31 5.27 -9.80 11.59
CA GLY A 31 5.05 -8.69 12.50
C GLY A 31 3.83 -7.82 12.20
N TYR A 32 2.97 -8.22 11.29
CA TYR A 32 1.74 -7.45 11.00
C TYR A 32 0.76 -7.54 12.17
N ARG A 33 0.23 -6.39 12.56
CA ARG A 33 -0.79 -6.28 13.61
C ARG A 33 -1.93 -5.42 13.10
N LYS A 34 -3.14 -5.72 13.58
CA LYS A 34 -4.35 -4.97 13.28
C LYS A 34 -4.12 -3.47 13.53
N ASN A 35 -4.51 -2.65 12.57
CA ASN A 35 -4.41 -1.20 12.68
C ASN A 35 -5.34 -0.64 13.75
N THR A 36 -4.88 0.42 14.38
CA THR A 36 -5.69 1.32 15.20
C THR A 36 -6.09 2.53 14.37
N GLU A 37 -6.97 3.38 14.90
CA GLU A 37 -7.31 4.65 14.28
C GLU A 37 -6.05 5.51 14.04
N GLU A 38 -5.12 5.55 14.98
CA GLU A 38 -3.89 6.33 14.86
C GLU A 38 -2.99 5.86 13.72
N ASP A 39 -3.00 4.57 13.41
CA ASP A 39 -2.22 4.04 12.29
C ASP A 39 -2.78 4.48 10.93
N ILE A 40 -4.06 4.79 10.87
CA ILE A 40 -4.76 5.14 9.63
C ILE A 40 -4.87 6.65 9.44
N LYS A 41 -5.09 7.42 10.50
CA LYS A 41 -5.20 8.88 10.44
C LYS A 41 -3.98 9.52 9.79
N GLY A 42 -4.23 10.57 9.02
CA GLY A 42 -3.18 11.34 8.34
C GLY A 42 -2.71 10.71 7.04
N ASN A 43 -3.15 9.50 6.72
CA ASN A 43 -2.85 8.89 5.43
C ASN A 43 -3.85 9.32 4.35
N ARG A 44 -3.38 9.32 3.11
CA ARG A 44 -4.25 9.41 1.94
C ARG A 44 -4.79 8.01 1.65
N ILE A 45 -6.08 7.91 1.38
CA ILE A 45 -6.79 6.64 1.27
C ILE A 45 -7.40 6.50 -0.11
N PHE A 46 -7.07 5.40 -0.78
CA PHE A 46 -7.58 5.04 -2.09
C PHE A 46 -8.36 3.72 -1.96
N LEU A 47 -9.57 3.69 -2.48
CA LEU A 47 -10.44 2.52 -2.39
C LEU A 47 -10.74 1.92 -3.76
N ALA A 48 -10.83 0.60 -3.78
CA ALA A 48 -11.45 -0.15 -4.87
C ALA A 48 -12.85 -0.58 -4.41
N LEU A 49 -13.85 -0.21 -5.18
CA LEU A 49 -15.26 -0.46 -4.88
C LEU A 49 -15.92 -1.29 -5.98
N GLU A 50 -16.68 -2.28 -5.59
CA GLU A 50 -17.52 -3.06 -6.47
C GLU A 50 -18.94 -3.06 -5.89
N ASN A 51 -19.95 -2.60 -6.65
CA ASN A 51 -21.32 -2.44 -6.18
C ASN A 51 -21.38 -1.66 -4.85
N GLU A 52 -20.63 -0.55 -4.79
CA GLU A 52 -20.54 0.33 -3.61
C GLU A 52 -19.91 -0.32 -2.37
N GLN A 53 -19.40 -1.54 -2.50
CA GLN A 53 -18.73 -2.25 -1.41
C GLN A 53 -17.21 -2.15 -1.58
N MET A 54 -16.49 -1.89 -0.49
CA MET A 54 -15.04 -1.87 -0.49
C MET A 54 -14.50 -3.29 -0.68
N VAL A 55 -13.71 -3.48 -1.74
CA VAL A 55 -13.07 -4.77 -2.05
C VAL A 55 -11.55 -4.72 -1.89
N GLY A 56 -10.99 -3.53 -1.80
CA GLY A 56 -9.57 -3.32 -1.56
C GLY A 56 -9.28 -1.88 -1.18
N TYR A 57 -8.12 -1.66 -0.61
CA TYR A 57 -7.65 -0.31 -0.26
C TYR A 57 -6.14 -0.19 -0.42
N LEU A 58 -5.71 1.03 -0.58
CA LEU A 58 -4.32 1.44 -0.49
C LEU A 58 -4.29 2.71 0.33
N PHE A 59 -3.40 2.79 1.32
CA PHE A 59 -3.16 4.06 1.99
C PHE A 59 -1.68 4.30 2.22
N GLY A 60 -1.34 5.55 2.39
CA GLY A 60 0.01 5.99 2.59
C GLY A 60 0.07 7.50 2.78
N PHE A 61 1.26 8.05 2.79
CA PHE A 61 1.47 9.44 3.12
C PHE A 61 2.54 10.09 2.24
N MET A 62 2.47 11.41 2.14
CA MET A 62 3.51 12.20 1.48
C MET A 62 4.62 12.52 2.47
N ASP A 63 5.84 12.42 2.00
CA ASP A 63 7.03 12.83 2.74
C ASP A 63 8.05 13.38 1.75
N LYS A 64 9.23 13.72 2.21
CA LYS A 64 10.31 14.25 1.36
C LYS A 64 11.65 13.73 1.84
N GLY A 65 12.61 13.68 0.92
CA GLY A 65 13.96 13.27 1.23
C GLY A 65 14.63 14.20 2.24
N GLU A 66 15.13 13.65 3.35
CA GLU A 66 15.87 14.43 4.35
C GLU A 66 17.23 14.86 3.83
N ARG A 67 17.84 14.00 3.02
CA ARG A 67 19.16 14.24 2.40
C ARG A 67 19.27 13.43 1.13
N LYS A 68 20.14 13.87 0.22
CA LYS A 68 20.43 13.15 -1.02
C LYS A 68 20.96 11.74 -0.74
N ASN A 69 20.45 10.76 -1.48
CA ASN A 69 20.99 9.41 -1.55
C ASN A 69 20.90 8.90 -3.00
N SER A 70 21.08 7.58 -3.23
CA SER A 70 21.01 7.01 -4.58
C SER A 70 19.60 6.95 -5.16
N ILE A 71 18.58 7.18 -4.34
CA ILE A 71 17.17 7.06 -4.74
C ILE A 71 16.53 8.44 -4.95
N TYR A 72 16.79 9.40 -4.07
CA TYR A 72 16.15 10.72 -4.13
C TYR A 72 17.08 11.88 -3.76
N GLU A 73 16.70 13.07 -4.18
CA GLU A 73 17.35 14.31 -3.80
C GLU A 73 16.82 14.81 -2.44
N LYS A 74 17.56 15.75 -1.83
CA LYS A 74 17.07 16.44 -0.64
C LYS A 74 15.79 17.20 -0.99
N ASP A 75 14.79 17.10 -0.11
CA ASP A 75 13.47 17.72 -0.25
C ASP A 75 12.65 17.22 -1.44
N GLU A 76 13.09 16.18 -2.13
CA GLU A 76 12.28 15.55 -3.18
C GLU A 76 11.02 14.94 -2.55
N PRO A 77 9.81 15.29 -3.04
CA PRO A 77 8.58 14.70 -2.52
C PRO A 77 8.45 13.25 -2.98
N PHE A 78 7.97 12.40 -2.09
CA PHE A 78 7.60 11.02 -2.42
C PHE A 78 6.36 10.59 -1.67
N PHE A 79 5.72 9.55 -2.18
CA PHE A 79 4.60 8.88 -1.53
C PHE A 79 5.06 7.55 -0.96
N GLU A 80 4.90 7.36 0.35
CA GLU A 80 5.19 6.10 1.02
C GLU A 80 3.90 5.30 1.14
N VAL A 81 3.83 4.15 0.46
CA VAL A 81 2.71 3.23 0.60
C VAL A 81 2.87 2.46 1.91
N GLU A 82 1.92 2.62 2.81
CA GLU A 82 1.88 1.87 4.07
C GLU A 82 1.22 0.51 3.88
N GLU A 83 0.07 0.48 3.23
CA GLU A 83 -0.67 -0.76 2.99
C GLU A 83 -1.32 -0.79 1.62
N LEU A 84 -1.32 -1.96 1.01
CA LEU A 84 -2.11 -2.30 -0.17
C LEU A 84 -2.78 -3.66 0.10
N TYR A 85 -4.09 -3.68 0.16
CA TYR A 85 -4.87 -4.84 0.51
C TYR A 85 -6.02 -5.06 -0.47
N VAL A 86 -6.23 -6.31 -0.86
CA VAL A 86 -7.41 -6.76 -1.61
C VAL A 86 -7.99 -7.93 -0.84
N LYS A 87 -9.32 -7.98 -0.71
CA LYS A 87 -10.00 -9.08 -0.03
C LYS A 87 -9.57 -10.42 -0.64
N PRO A 88 -9.26 -11.45 0.19
CA PRO A 88 -8.67 -12.69 -0.29
C PRO A 88 -9.38 -13.35 -1.46
N GLU A 89 -10.70 -13.39 -1.42
CA GLU A 89 -11.55 -14.01 -2.44
C GLU A 89 -11.50 -13.27 -3.79
N LEU A 90 -10.97 -12.07 -3.82
CA LEU A 90 -10.89 -11.22 -5.02
C LEU A 90 -9.46 -10.99 -5.51
N ARG A 91 -8.48 -11.64 -4.89
CA ARG A 91 -7.07 -11.54 -5.30
C ARG A 91 -6.81 -12.24 -6.63
N SER A 92 -5.68 -11.88 -7.25
CA SER A 92 -5.25 -12.43 -8.56
C SER A 92 -6.20 -12.12 -9.71
N LYS A 93 -6.99 -11.06 -9.58
CA LYS A 93 -7.92 -10.57 -10.63
C LYS A 93 -7.51 -9.18 -11.14
N GLY A 94 -6.32 -8.70 -10.76
CA GLY A 94 -5.80 -7.42 -11.22
C GLY A 94 -6.27 -6.19 -10.42
N ILE A 95 -7.06 -6.37 -9.36
CA ILE A 95 -7.59 -5.24 -8.57
C ILE A 95 -6.46 -4.44 -7.91
N GLY A 96 -5.50 -5.12 -7.29
CA GLY A 96 -4.35 -4.46 -6.65
C GLY A 96 -3.53 -3.65 -7.65
N LYS A 97 -3.30 -4.18 -8.83
CA LYS A 97 -2.58 -3.50 -9.91
C LYS A 97 -3.34 -2.25 -10.37
N GLN A 98 -4.64 -2.35 -10.56
CA GLN A 98 -5.47 -1.23 -10.99
C GLN A 98 -5.56 -0.14 -9.91
N LEU A 99 -5.69 -0.53 -8.65
CA LEU A 99 -5.73 0.40 -7.52
C LEU A 99 -4.41 1.15 -7.38
N PHE A 100 -3.28 0.44 -7.46
CA PHE A 100 -1.96 1.06 -7.44
C PHE A 100 -1.80 2.03 -8.63
N GLY A 101 -2.21 1.61 -9.82
CA GLY A 101 -2.16 2.45 -11.03
C GLY A 101 -3.00 3.71 -10.90
N TYR A 102 -4.17 3.62 -10.28
CA TYR A 102 -5.02 4.78 -10.01
C TYR A 102 -4.31 5.79 -9.09
N MET A 103 -3.73 5.32 -7.99
CA MET A 103 -2.93 6.16 -7.09
C MET A 103 -1.75 6.79 -7.82
N GLU A 104 -1.02 6.00 -8.62
CA GLU A 104 0.13 6.48 -9.39
C GLU A 104 -0.26 7.62 -10.36
N GLU A 105 -1.39 7.50 -11.06
CA GLU A 105 -1.86 8.57 -11.95
C GLU A 105 -2.21 9.85 -11.17
N LYS A 106 -2.80 9.73 -9.99
CA LYS A 106 -3.06 10.88 -9.12
C LYS A 106 -1.77 11.58 -8.69
N LEU A 107 -0.77 10.81 -8.32
CA LEU A 107 0.53 11.35 -7.95
C LEU A 107 1.22 12.06 -9.13
N LYS A 108 1.13 11.51 -10.34
CA LYS A 108 1.66 12.14 -11.55
C LYS A 108 1.01 13.51 -11.81
N GLU A 109 -0.31 13.60 -11.64
CA GLU A 109 -1.03 14.87 -11.77
C GLU A 109 -0.51 15.93 -10.79
N GLU A 110 -0.05 15.50 -9.61
CA GLU A 110 0.53 16.34 -8.57
C GLU A 110 2.05 16.53 -8.73
N LYS A 111 2.65 16.00 -9.79
CA LYS A 111 4.10 16.05 -10.07
C LYS A 111 4.95 15.33 -9.01
N VAL A 112 4.40 14.31 -8.38
CA VAL A 112 5.15 13.40 -7.51
C VAL A 112 5.70 12.28 -8.39
N GLU A 113 7.01 12.09 -8.37
CA GLU A 113 7.71 11.18 -9.28
C GLU A 113 8.28 9.94 -8.59
N LEU A 114 8.14 9.84 -7.26
CA LEU A 114 8.73 8.77 -6.47
C LEU A 114 7.71 8.14 -5.54
N ILE A 115 7.64 6.81 -5.58
CA ILE A 115 6.81 5.99 -4.69
C ILE A 115 7.75 5.02 -3.97
N LEU A 116 7.64 4.96 -2.66
CA LEU A 116 8.40 4.04 -1.83
C LEU A 116 7.46 3.10 -1.09
N LEU A 117 7.91 1.89 -0.82
CA LEU A 117 7.23 0.96 0.07
C LEU A 117 8.20 -0.09 0.59
N SER A 118 7.82 -0.71 1.70
CA SER A 118 8.49 -1.87 2.26
C SER A 118 7.48 -3.01 2.39
N THR A 119 7.94 -4.24 2.32
CA THR A 119 7.08 -5.41 2.52
C THR A 119 7.75 -6.42 3.45
N ALA A 120 6.95 -7.02 4.32
CA ALA A 120 7.37 -8.12 5.18
C ALA A 120 6.56 -9.39 4.87
N THR A 121 6.02 -9.49 3.67
CA THR A 121 5.21 -10.62 3.21
C THR A 121 6.05 -11.90 3.20
N LYS A 122 5.54 -12.95 3.84
CA LYS A 122 6.23 -14.25 3.93
C LYS A 122 6.44 -14.89 2.56
N ASN A 123 5.46 -14.78 1.68
CA ASN A 123 5.59 -15.20 0.28
C ASN A 123 6.27 -14.09 -0.54
N TYR A 124 7.56 -13.88 -0.25
CA TYR A 124 8.30 -12.80 -0.88
C TYR A 124 8.44 -12.95 -2.40
N LYS A 125 8.47 -14.17 -2.90
CA LYS A 125 8.58 -14.41 -4.36
C LYS A 125 7.36 -13.87 -5.10
N ALA A 126 6.17 -14.15 -4.60
CA ALA A 126 4.93 -13.67 -5.21
C ALA A 126 4.79 -12.15 -5.10
N ILE A 127 5.11 -11.57 -3.94
CA ILE A 127 4.95 -10.13 -3.74
C ILE A 127 6.00 -9.33 -4.51
N LEU A 128 7.24 -9.81 -4.59
CA LEU A 128 8.27 -9.16 -5.40
C LEU A 128 7.97 -9.27 -6.90
N HIS A 129 7.43 -10.41 -7.36
CA HIS A 129 6.94 -10.51 -8.74
C HIS A 129 5.88 -9.44 -9.02
N PHE A 130 4.94 -9.26 -8.12
CA PHE A 130 3.90 -8.23 -8.26
C PHE A 130 4.51 -6.83 -8.34
N TYR A 131 5.33 -6.43 -7.37
CA TYR A 131 5.89 -5.08 -7.35
C TYR A 131 6.92 -4.82 -8.45
N LEU A 132 7.84 -5.76 -8.70
CA LEU A 132 8.92 -5.56 -9.66
C LEU A 132 8.45 -5.81 -11.10
N ASP A 133 7.79 -6.95 -11.36
CA ASP A 133 7.47 -7.35 -12.73
C ASP A 133 6.15 -6.76 -13.22
N GLU A 134 5.13 -6.69 -12.37
CA GLU A 134 3.82 -6.18 -12.78
C GLU A 134 3.68 -4.67 -12.60
N LEU A 135 4.24 -4.08 -11.53
CA LEU A 135 4.15 -2.64 -11.26
C LEU A 135 5.37 -1.85 -11.70
N GLY A 136 6.46 -2.52 -12.10
CA GLY A 136 7.65 -1.86 -12.60
C GLY A 136 8.48 -1.14 -11.54
N MET A 137 8.37 -1.53 -10.28
CA MET A 137 9.22 -0.98 -9.22
C MET A 137 10.63 -1.56 -9.30
N GLU A 138 11.60 -0.84 -8.74
CA GLU A 138 12.98 -1.30 -8.63
C GLU A 138 13.29 -1.73 -7.20
N PHE A 139 14.13 -2.75 -7.06
CA PHE A 139 14.54 -3.26 -5.76
C PHE A 139 15.57 -2.33 -5.12
N TRP A 140 15.28 -1.86 -3.91
CA TRP A 140 16.20 -1.00 -3.16
C TRP A 140 17.00 -1.77 -2.12
N SER A 141 16.33 -2.48 -1.20
CA SER A 141 17.00 -3.14 -0.08
C SER A 141 16.17 -4.27 0.49
N ALA A 142 16.85 -5.15 1.26
CA ALA A 142 16.18 -6.22 1.99
C ALA A 142 16.80 -6.41 3.37
N ARG A 143 15.97 -6.86 4.31
CA ARG A 143 16.41 -7.38 5.61
C ARG A 143 16.14 -8.87 5.65
N LEU A 144 17.12 -9.65 6.11
CA LEU A 144 17.03 -11.10 6.22
C LEU A 144 17.30 -11.51 7.65
N PHE A 145 16.75 -12.62 8.07
CA PHE A 145 17.06 -13.17 9.38
C PHE A 145 17.29 -14.68 9.32
N LYS A 146 18.04 -15.19 10.29
CA LYS A 146 18.27 -16.61 10.49
C LYS A 146 18.39 -16.88 11.98
N ARG A 147 17.65 -17.84 12.48
CA ARG A 147 17.84 -18.36 13.84
C ARG A 147 18.87 -19.49 13.81
N ILE A 148 19.73 -19.56 14.81
CA ILE A 148 20.76 -20.58 14.96
C ILE A 148 20.59 -21.33 16.26
#